data_bca627562ad68622d933bc52cb492280
#
_entry.id   bca627562ad68622d933bc52cb492280
#
_cell.length_a   1.000
_cell.length_b   1.000
_cell.length_c   1.000
_cell.angle_alpha   90.00
_cell.angle_beta   90.00
_cell.angle_gamma   90.00
#
_symmetry.space_group_name_H-M   'P 1'
#
loop_
_entity.id
_entity.type
_entity.pdbx_description
1 polymer ?
#
loop_
_entity_poly.entity_id
_entity_poly.type
_entity_poly.pdbx_seq_one_letter_code
_entity_poly.pdbx_strand_id
1 'polypeptide(L)'
;MTDKPNSEKIILGIDPGTNLMGYGVLRVTGNKAVMETMGVIDLRKYAGPYLKLGRIFERVTGIIESYLPDEMAIEAPFFGKNVQSMLKLGRAQGVAIAAAIHRDIPITEYAPLKIKMAITGNGGASKEQVALILKRVFCIKDENMLPYLDATDALGAAYCHFLQSINSLNVKGRNASWRDYKNNIAAKNDTGKMTLPQKKLMEALCRKSLK
;
A
#
# COMPACT_ATOMS: atom_id res chain seq x y z
N MET A 1 -17.20 21.20 -24.72
CA MET A 1 -16.23 20.50 -23.86
C MET A 1 -17.04 19.86 -22.75
N THR A 2 -17.31 18.55 -22.85
CA THR A 2 -18.05 17.82 -21.83
C THR A 2 -17.08 17.48 -20.72
N ASP A 3 -17.27 18.10 -19.56
CA ASP A 3 -16.56 17.73 -18.31
C ASP A 3 -16.79 16.24 -18.09
N LYS A 4 -15.70 15.44 -18.10
CA LYS A 4 -15.75 14.06 -17.63
C LYS A 4 -16.19 14.11 -16.16
N PRO A 5 -17.16 13.30 -15.73
CA PRO A 5 -17.56 13.28 -14.34
C PRO A 5 -16.31 13.01 -13.49
N ASN A 6 -16.11 13.82 -12.45
CA ASN A 6 -15.02 13.71 -11.47
C ASN A 6 -15.09 12.29 -10.86
N SER A 7 -14.27 11.36 -11.36
CA SER A 7 -14.26 9.99 -10.84
C SER A 7 -13.78 10.01 -9.40
N GLU A 8 -14.62 9.57 -8.50
CA GLU A 8 -14.26 9.35 -7.11
C GLU A 8 -13.29 8.17 -7.02
N LYS A 9 -12.29 8.27 -6.13
CA LYS A 9 -11.25 7.27 -5.94
C LYS A 9 -10.93 7.14 -4.45
N ILE A 10 -10.78 5.91 -3.97
CA ILE A 10 -10.39 5.61 -2.60
C ILE A 10 -8.93 5.13 -2.58
N ILE A 11 -8.13 5.73 -1.71
CA ILE A 11 -6.73 5.36 -1.50
C ILE A 11 -6.57 4.85 -0.08
N LEU A 12 -6.06 3.62 0.07
CA LEU A 12 -5.68 3.03 1.36
C LEU A 12 -4.18 3.25 1.58
N GLY A 13 -3.82 3.92 2.67
CA GLY A 13 -2.44 4.03 3.15
C GLY A 13 -2.17 3.03 4.25
N ILE A 14 -0.98 2.42 4.23
CA ILE A 14 -0.50 1.48 5.26
C ILE A 14 0.90 1.91 5.71
N ASP A 15 1.09 1.99 7.03
CA ASP A 15 2.40 2.02 7.69
C ASP A 15 2.65 0.66 8.36
N PRO A 16 3.54 -0.19 7.79
CA PRO A 16 3.79 -1.52 8.32
C PRO A 16 4.42 -1.50 9.70
N GLY A 17 3.88 -2.30 10.60
CA GLY A 17 4.40 -2.45 11.95
C GLY A 17 4.24 -3.87 12.51
N THR A 18 5.07 -4.25 13.47
CA THR A 18 5.03 -5.57 14.13
C THR A 18 4.32 -5.56 15.48
N ASN A 19 4.09 -4.38 16.04
CA ASN A 19 3.34 -4.17 17.29
C ASN A 19 2.09 -3.32 17.04
N LEU A 20 2.23 -2.28 16.25
CA LEU A 20 1.15 -1.44 15.72
C LEU A 20 1.35 -1.34 14.21
N MET A 21 0.30 -1.49 13.45
CA MET A 21 0.28 -1.21 12.01
C MET A 21 -0.72 -0.10 11.76
N GLY A 22 -0.25 1.00 11.20
CA GLY A 22 -1.11 2.13 10.85
C GLY A 22 -1.92 1.87 9.57
N TYR A 23 -3.12 2.43 9.51
CA TYR A 23 -3.88 2.55 8.28
C TYR A 23 -4.56 3.92 8.19
N GLY A 24 -4.73 4.41 6.96
CA GLY A 24 -5.46 5.64 6.66
C GLY A 24 -6.17 5.52 5.32
N VAL A 25 -7.41 6.03 5.24
CA VAL A 25 -8.23 5.96 4.03
C VAL A 25 -8.56 7.37 3.57
N LEU A 26 -8.27 7.66 2.31
CA LEU A 26 -8.62 8.92 1.65
C LEU A 26 -9.64 8.68 0.56
N ARG A 27 -10.66 9.54 0.52
CA ARG A 27 -11.54 9.74 -0.63
C ARG A 27 -11.03 10.89 -1.46
N VAL A 28 -10.83 10.65 -2.75
CA VAL A 28 -10.31 11.65 -3.68
C VAL A 28 -11.37 11.94 -4.73
N THR A 29 -11.66 13.23 -4.93
CA THR A 29 -12.56 13.72 -5.97
C THR A 29 -11.86 14.84 -6.74
N GLY A 30 -11.41 14.57 -7.95
CA GLY A 30 -10.56 15.50 -8.71
C GLY A 30 -9.26 15.82 -7.96
N ASN A 31 -9.06 17.09 -7.63
CA ASN A 31 -7.87 17.58 -6.92
C ASN A 31 -8.11 17.77 -5.40
N LYS A 32 -9.14 17.16 -4.85
CA LYS A 32 -9.44 17.22 -3.41
C LYS A 32 -9.36 15.83 -2.81
N ALA A 33 -8.68 15.73 -1.67
CA ALA A 33 -8.64 14.55 -0.83
C ALA A 33 -9.33 14.85 0.50
N VAL A 34 -10.15 13.93 0.97
CA VAL A 34 -10.82 13.97 2.27
C VAL A 34 -10.45 12.71 3.02
N MET A 35 -10.16 12.83 4.31
CA MET A 35 -9.91 11.68 5.18
C MET A 35 -11.24 11.02 5.54
N GLU A 36 -11.39 9.74 5.17
CA GLU A 36 -12.53 8.91 5.58
C GLU A 36 -12.32 8.34 6.99
N THR A 37 -11.13 7.81 7.21
CA THR A 37 -10.74 7.23 8.49
C THR A 37 -9.23 7.08 8.60
N MET A 38 -8.75 6.94 9.81
CA MET A 38 -7.42 6.46 10.14
C MET A 38 -7.43 5.65 11.43
N GLY A 39 -6.47 4.77 11.62
CA GLY A 39 -6.40 3.95 12.82
C GLY A 39 -5.16 3.10 12.90
N VAL A 40 -5.13 2.25 13.92
CA VAL A 40 -4.06 1.28 14.12
C VAL A 40 -4.63 -0.12 14.31
N ILE A 41 -3.92 -1.09 13.77
CA ILE A 41 -4.11 -2.51 14.05
C ILE A 41 -3.19 -2.86 15.21
N ASP A 42 -3.74 -3.05 16.41
CA ASP A 42 -2.97 -3.40 17.60
C ASP A 42 -2.63 -4.89 17.60
N LEU A 43 -1.34 -5.19 17.46
CA LEU A 43 -0.79 -6.54 17.41
C LEU A 43 -0.11 -6.95 18.71
N ARG A 44 0.00 -6.06 19.71
CA ARG A 44 0.74 -6.30 20.96
C ARG A 44 0.14 -7.43 21.78
N LYS A 45 -1.19 -7.60 21.73
CA LYS A 45 -1.91 -8.65 22.48
C LYS A 45 -1.79 -10.05 21.87
N TYR A 46 -1.20 -10.19 20.69
CA TYR A 46 -1.04 -11.50 20.04
C TYR A 46 0.34 -12.08 20.34
N ALA A 47 0.36 -13.28 20.94
CA ALA A 47 1.59 -14.00 21.20
C ALA A 47 2.09 -14.68 19.92
N GLY A 48 3.37 -14.44 19.60
CA GLY A 48 4.02 -15.08 18.47
C GLY A 48 3.82 -14.41 17.11
N PRO A 49 4.74 -14.65 16.19
CA PRO A 49 4.76 -13.95 14.89
C PRO A 49 3.62 -14.36 13.98
N TYR A 50 3.25 -15.63 13.95
CA TYR A 50 2.25 -16.14 13.00
C TYR A 50 0.83 -15.65 13.32
N LEU A 51 0.46 -15.55 14.62
CA LEU A 51 -0.82 -14.98 15.02
C LEU A 51 -0.90 -13.49 14.64
N LYS A 52 0.20 -12.75 14.77
CA LYS A 52 0.26 -11.35 14.34
C LYS A 52 0.06 -11.23 12.83
N LEU A 53 0.72 -12.08 12.03
CA LEU A 53 0.56 -12.09 10.57
C LEU A 53 -0.86 -12.43 10.15
N GLY A 54 -1.47 -13.46 10.75
CA GLY A 54 -2.88 -13.80 10.52
C GLY A 54 -3.80 -12.62 10.83
N ARG A 55 -3.55 -11.93 11.96
CA ARG A 55 -4.35 -10.75 12.33
C ARG A 55 -4.17 -9.57 11.37
N ILE A 56 -2.96 -9.34 10.86
CA ILE A 56 -2.72 -8.33 9.82
C ILE A 56 -3.57 -8.64 8.59
N PHE A 57 -3.49 -9.88 8.09
CA PHE A 57 -4.25 -10.30 6.90
C PHE A 57 -5.76 -10.06 7.07
N GLU A 58 -6.31 -10.56 8.18
CA GLU A 58 -7.73 -10.42 8.52
C GLU A 58 -8.18 -8.95 8.59
N ARG A 59 -7.40 -8.12 9.30
CA ARG A 59 -7.78 -6.70 9.49
C ARG A 59 -7.62 -5.87 8.24
N VAL A 60 -6.53 -6.07 7.48
CA VAL A 60 -6.33 -5.37 6.21
C VAL A 60 -7.39 -5.78 5.20
N THR A 61 -7.73 -7.07 5.12
CA THR A 61 -8.83 -7.54 4.26
C THR A 61 -10.17 -6.90 4.68
N GLY A 62 -10.46 -6.84 5.98
CA GLY A 62 -11.68 -6.18 6.47
C GLY A 62 -11.74 -4.68 6.16
N ILE A 63 -10.61 -3.96 6.22
CA ILE A 63 -10.52 -2.55 5.81
C ILE A 63 -10.79 -2.43 4.30
N ILE A 64 -10.16 -3.29 3.50
CA ILE A 64 -10.36 -3.32 2.05
C ILE A 64 -11.83 -3.59 1.71
N GLU A 65 -12.47 -4.53 2.37
CA GLU A 65 -13.90 -4.86 2.15
C GLU A 65 -14.84 -3.74 2.59
N SER A 66 -14.47 -2.98 3.62
CA SER A 66 -15.30 -1.89 4.14
C SER A 66 -15.23 -0.62 3.30
N TYR A 67 -14.05 -0.31 2.75
CA TYR A 67 -13.81 0.95 2.05
C TYR A 67 -13.62 0.80 0.54
N LEU A 68 -13.45 -0.42 0.03
CA LEU A 68 -13.28 -0.75 -1.38
C LEU A 68 -12.23 0.14 -2.09
N PRO A 69 -10.97 0.18 -1.59
CA PRO A 69 -9.96 1.08 -2.14
C PRO A 69 -9.58 0.69 -3.58
N ASP A 70 -9.41 1.71 -4.41
CA ASP A 70 -8.94 1.57 -5.79
C ASP A 70 -7.42 1.36 -5.87
N GLU A 71 -6.69 1.89 -4.89
CA GLU A 71 -5.23 1.82 -4.82
C GLU A 71 -4.75 1.74 -3.36
N MET A 72 -3.61 1.07 -3.16
CA MET A 72 -2.92 1.04 -1.88
C MET A 72 -1.57 1.73 -1.99
N ALA A 73 -1.30 2.62 -1.04
CA ALA A 73 0.01 3.21 -0.78
C ALA A 73 0.59 2.59 0.49
N ILE A 74 1.81 2.08 0.45
CA ILE A 74 2.43 1.47 1.61
C ILE A 74 3.82 2.06 1.85
N GLU A 75 4.15 2.33 3.12
CA GLU A 75 5.49 2.77 3.46
C GLU A 75 6.47 1.62 3.28
N ALA A 76 7.58 1.89 2.57
CA ALA A 76 8.66 0.93 2.39
C ALA A 76 9.45 0.76 3.71
N PRO A 77 9.87 -0.46 4.07
CA PRO A 77 10.66 -0.68 5.25
C PRO A 77 11.98 0.10 5.20
N PHE A 78 12.31 0.78 6.29
CA PHE A 78 13.60 1.46 6.41
C PHE A 78 14.70 0.47 6.77
N PHE A 79 15.87 0.60 6.13
CA PHE A 79 17.04 -0.21 6.45
C PHE A 79 17.61 0.18 7.81
N GLY A 80 17.27 -0.59 8.85
CA GLY A 80 17.77 -0.42 10.19
C GLY A 80 18.98 -1.33 10.48
N LYS A 81 19.68 -1.06 11.60
CA LYS A 81 20.83 -1.88 12.04
C LYS A 81 20.41 -3.28 12.50
N ASN A 82 19.17 -3.48 12.90
CA ASN A 82 18.67 -4.76 13.42
C ASN A 82 17.98 -5.58 12.32
N VAL A 83 18.72 -6.52 11.74
CA VAL A 83 18.25 -7.42 10.67
C VAL A 83 17.01 -8.22 11.08
N GLN A 84 16.94 -8.70 12.33
CA GLN A 84 15.79 -9.48 12.81
C GLN A 84 14.51 -8.65 12.84
N SER A 85 14.60 -7.39 13.24
CA SER A 85 13.48 -6.47 13.23
C SER A 85 13.03 -6.16 11.79
N MET A 86 13.98 -5.98 10.86
CA MET A 86 13.69 -5.76 9.46
C MET A 86 12.98 -6.96 8.82
N LEU A 87 13.44 -8.18 9.09
CA LEU A 87 12.79 -9.41 8.60
C LEU A 87 11.35 -9.54 9.11
N LYS A 88 11.11 -9.20 10.39
CA LYS A 88 9.75 -9.19 10.96
C LYS A 88 8.88 -8.14 10.29
N LEU A 89 9.43 -6.94 10.08
CA LEU A 89 8.71 -5.84 9.43
C LEU A 89 8.37 -6.18 7.96
N GLY A 90 9.33 -6.73 7.20
CA GLY A 90 9.10 -7.17 5.83
C GLY A 90 8.04 -8.27 5.72
N ARG A 91 7.97 -9.20 6.70
CA ARG A 91 6.87 -10.19 6.75
C ARG A 91 5.52 -9.52 6.98
N ALA A 92 5.43 -8.58 7.91
CA ALA A 92 4.19 -7.84 8.20
C ALA A 92 3.73 -7.03 6.98
N GLN A 93 4.66 -6.34 6.31
CA GLN A 93 4.41 -5.63 5.06
C GLN A 93 3.93 -6.57 3.95
N GLY A 94 4.64 -7.68 3.73
CA GLY A 94 4.30 -8.67 2.71
C GLY A 94 2.88 -9.24 2.86
N VAL A 95 2.42 -9.42 4.12
CA VAL A 95 1.05 -9.87 4.39
C VAL A 95 0.01 -8.79 4.05
N ALA A 96 0.27 -7.52 4.36
CA ALA A 96 -0.60 -6.42 3.96
C ALA A 96 -0.68 -6.29 2.43
N ILE A 97 0.47 -6.42 1.74
CA ILE A 97 0.57 -6.48 0.28
C ILE A 97 -0.25 -7.66 -0.27
N ALA A 98 -0.11 -8.85 0.30
CA ALA A 98 -0.83 -10.05 -0.13
C ALA A 98 -2.36 -9.87 -0.01
N ALA A 99 -2.84 -9.22 1.05
CA ALA A 99 -4.26 -8.91 1.22
C ALA A 99 -4.79 -7.99 0.10
N ALA A 100 -4.00 -6.98 -0.30
CA ALA A 100 -4.36 -6.08 -1.40
C ALA A 100 -4.31 -6.79 -2.76
N ILE A 101 -3.27 -7.59 -3.03
CA ILE A 101 -3.14 -8.38 -4.27
C ILE A 101 -4.30 -9.35 -4.42
N HIS A 102 -4.74 -10.00 -3.33
CA HIS A 102 -5.89 -10.91 -3.34
C HIS A 102 -7.19 -10.24 -3.82
N ARG A 103 -7.29 -8.94 -3.70
CA ARG A 103 -8.42 -8.12 -4.16
C ARG A 103 -8.10 -7.30 -5.43
N ASP A 104 -7.03 -7.63 -6.14
CA ASP A 104 -6.58 -6.95 -7.37
C ASP A 104 -6.32 -5.45 -7.19
N ILE A 105 -6.00 -5.01 -5.97
CA ILE A 105 -5.71 -3.59 -5.68
C ILE A 105 -4.27 -3.28 -6.08
N PRO A 106 -4.03 -2.29 -6.95
CA PRO A 106 -2.69 -1.81 -7.29
C PRO A 106 -1.98 -1.23 -6.06
N ILE A 107 -0.68 -1.52 -5.93
CA ILE A 107 0.13 -1.11 -4.79
C ILE A 107 1.27 -0.22 -5.25
N THR A 108 1.52 0.84 -4.50
CA THR A 108 2.71 1.69 -4.67
C THR A 108 3.44 1.82 -3.34
N GLU A 109 4.74 1.50 -3.34
CA GLU A 109 5.60 1.65 -2.17
C GLU A 109 6.28 3.02 -2.17
N TYR A 110 6.36 3.65 -1.00
CA TYR A 110 6.99 4.94 -0.80
C TYR A 110 8.05 4.88 0.30
N ALA A 111 9.27 5.32 0.00
CA ALA A 111 10.29 5.52 1.02
C ALA A 111 9.84 6.59 2.04
N PRO A 112 10.14 6.42 3.36
CA PRO A 112 9.78 7.38 4.39
C PRO A 112 10.21 8.83 4.07
N LEU A 113 11.41 8.99 3.51
CA LEU A 113 11.92 10.29 3.08
C LEU A 113 11.05 10.94 2.00
N LYS A 114 10.53 10.14 1.05
CA LYS A 114 9.65 10.64 -0.01
C LYS A 114 8.29 11.09 0.53
N ILE A 115 7.74 10.35 1.49
CA ILE A 115 6.49 10.71 2.17
C ILE A 115 6.68 12.06 2.89
N LYS A 116 7.73 12.19 3.70
CA LYS A 116 8.05 13.43 4.41
C LYS A 116 8.24 14.61 3.46
N MET A 117 9.03 14.43 2.41
CA MET A 117 9.27 15.46 1.39
C MET A 117 7.98 15.89 0.70
N ALA A 118 7.09 14.97 0.34
CA ALA A 118 5.84 15.28 -0.32
C ALA A 118 4.87 16.11 0.56
N ILE A 119 4.87 15.84 1.87
CA ILE A 119 3.94 16.48 2.81
C ILE A 119 4.49 17.79 3.36
N THR A 120 5.76 17.83 3.71
CA THR A 120 6.37 18.94 4.45
C THR A 120 7.33 19.81 3.61
N GLY A 121 7.72 19.35 2.42
CA GLY A 121 8.81 19.93 1.65
C GLY A 121 10.20 19.63 2.22
N ASN A 122 10.31 18.88 3.33
CA ASN A 122 11.56 18.54 4.01
C ASN A 122 11.60 17.03 4.35
N GLY A 123 12.49 16.28 3.70
CA GLY A 123 12.66 14.84 3.96
C GLY A 123 13.18 14.53 5.37
N GLY A 124 13.81 15.49 6.05
CA GLY A 124 14.28 15.38 7.44
C GLY A 124 13.23 15.72 8.49
N ALA A 125 11.98 16.02 8.11
CA ALA A 125 10.92 16.36 9.05
C ALA A 125 10.68 15.25 10.09
N SER A 126 10.35 15.64 11.33
CA SER A 126 9.95 14.68 12.36
C SER A 126 8.55 14.11 12.09
N LYS A 127 8.20 12.99 12.74
CA LYS A 127 6.84 12.42 12.65
C LYS A 127 5.77 13.39 13.15
N GLU A 128 6.07 14.12 14.20
CA GLU A 128 5.17 15.14 14.80
C GLU A 128 4.92 16.30 13.83
N GLN A 129 5.93 16.71 13.08
CA GLN A 129 5.80 17.74 12.05
C GLN A 129 4.89 17.28 10.90
N VAL A 130 5.07 16.03 10.45
CA VAL A 130 4.19 15.40 9.44
C VAL A 130 2.75 15.34 9.96
N ALA A 131 2.56 14.82 11.18
CA ALA A 131 1.25 14.71 11.82
C ALA A 131 0.56 16.07 11.96
N LEU A 132 1.29 17.12 12.34
CA LEU A 132 0.75 18.48 12.47
C LEU A 132 0.25 19.03 11.12
N ILE A 133 0.99 18.77 10.03
CA ILE A 133 0.56 19.22 8.70
C ILE A 133 -0.67 18.45 8.26
N LEU A 134 -0.68 17.10 8.40
CA LEU A 134 -1.85 16.28 8.06
C LEU A 134 -3.08 16.67 8.86
N LYS A 135 -2.91 16.98 10.17
CA LYS A 135 -3.98 17.49 11.01
C LYS A 135 -4.60 18.77 10.44
N ARG A 136 -3.78 19.71 9.96
CA ARG A 136 -4.26 20.94 9.33
C ARG A 136 -4.92 20.71 7.98
N VAL A 137 -4.30 19.89 7.12
CA VAL A 137 -4.80 19.58 5.77
C VAL A 137 -6.18 18.93 5.83
N PHE A 138 -6.38 17.98 6.75
CA PHE A 138 -7.62 17.22 6.88
C PHE A 138 -8.54 17.77 7.99
N CYS A 139 -8.21 18.90 8.60
CA CYS A 139 -9.00 19.51 9.69
C CYS A 139 -9.32 18.52 10.83
N ILE A 140 -8.34 17.66 11.19
CA ILE A 140 -8.53 16.64 12.23
C ILE A 140 -8.60 17.33 13.59
N LYS A 141 -9.70 17.13 14.32
CA LYS A 141 -9.87 17.66 15.67
C LYS A 141 -8.94 16.94 16.65
N ASP A 142 -8.56 17.64 17.74
CA ASP A 142 -7.69 17.08 18.78
C ASP A 142 -8.24 15.79 19.40
N GLU A 143 -9.54 15.73 19.61
CA GLU A 143 -10.25 14.56 20.13
C GLU A 143 -10.16 13.31 19.21
N ASN A 144 -9.94 13.53 17.90
CA ASN A 144 -9.82 12.50 16.89
C ASN A 144 -8.36 12.15 16.55
N MET A 145 -7.40 12.87 17.14
CA MET A 145 -5.99 12.52 17.04
C MET A 145 -5.71 11.32 17.91
N LEU A 146 -5.34 10.21 17.25
CA LEU A 146 -4.94 9.02 17.97
C LEU A 146 -3.59 9.24 18.69
N PRO A 147 -3.39 8.59 19.85
CA PRO A 147 -2.14 8.70 20.60
C PRO A 147 -0.95 8.05 19.87
N TYR A 148 -1.20 7.36 18.76
CA TYR A 148 -0.22 6.63 17.97
C TYR A 148 0.04 7.33 16.65
N LEU A 149 1.29 7.72 16.41
CA LEU A 149 1.71 8.37 15.16
C LEU A 149 1.62 7.43 13.94
N ASP A 150 1.63 6.11 14.16
CA ASP A 150 1.51 5.11 13.09
C ASP A 150 0.27 5.32 12.20
N ALA A 151 -0.85 5.77 12.78
CA ALA A 151 -2.06 6.09 12.01
C ALA A 151 -1.85 7.32 11.10
N THR A 152 -1.15 8.33 11.59
CA THR A 152 -0.82 9.53 10.80
C THR A 152 0.26 9.25 9.77
N ASP A 153 1.21 8.34 10.04
CA ASP A 153 2.22 7.91 9.07
C ASP A 153 1.55 7.17 7.90
N ALA A 154 0.59 6.28 8.18
CA ALA A 154 -0.21 5.60 7.16
C ALA A 154 -1.07 6.58 6.34
N LEU A 155 -1.72 7.55 6.99
CA LEU A 155 -2.46 8.61 6.30
C LEU A 155 -1.51 9.43 5.41
N GLY A 156 -0.27 9.65 5.87
CA GLY A 156 0.80 10.30 5.12
C GLY A 156 1.19 9.54 3.85
N ALA A 157 1.24 8.20 3.90
CA ALA A 157 1.49 7.38 2.72
C ALA A 157 0.36 7.54 1.69
N ALA A 158 -0.91 7.50 2.12
CA ALA A 158 -2.06 7.75 1.23
C ALA A 158 -2.03 9.16 0.63
N TYR A 159 -1.71 10.18 1.44
CA TYR A 159 -1.66 11.57 0.97
C TYR A 159 -0.47 11.82 0.03
N CYS A 160 0.69 11.22 0.30
CA CYS A 160 1.82 11.23 -0.63
C CYS A 160 1.43 10.65 -1.99
N HIS A 161 0.70 9.53 -1.99
CA HIS A 161 0.21 8.89 -3.22
C HIS A 161 -0.74 9.80 -3.99
N PHE A 162 -1.69 10.43 -3.32
CA PHE A 162 -2.58 11.43 -3.91
C PHE A 162 -1.80 12.59 -4.56
N LEU A 163 -0.83 13.19 -3.85
CA LEU A 163 -0.01 14.28 -4.38
C LEU A 163 0.80 13.86 -5.61
N GLN A 164 1.34 12.64 -5.62
CA GLN A 164 2.06 12.09 -6.77
C GLN A 164 1.12 11.83 -7.96
N SER A 165 -0.12 11.40 -7.71
CA SER A 165 -1.11 11.16 -8.77
C SER A 165 -1.50 12.45 -9.50
N ILE A 166 -1.66 13.57 -8.79
CA ILE A 166 -1.91 14.89 -9.39
C ILE A 166 -0.70 15.32 -10.22
N ASN A 167 0.52 15.15 -9.70
CA ASN A 167 1.73 15.55 -10.40
C ASN A 167 2.01 14.66 -11.62
N SER A 168 1.64 13.38 -11.60
CA SER A 168 1.85 12.45 -12.70
C SER A 168 0.90 12.66 -13.88
N LEU A 169 -0.21 13.34 -13.69
CA LEU A 169 -1.04 13.84 -14.81
C LEU A 169 -0.25 14.81 -15.70
N ASN A 170 0.81 15.44 -15.16
CA ASN A 170 1.71 16.32 -15.88
C ASN A 170 2.97 15.65 -16.43
N VAL A 171 3.28 14.40 -16.05
CA VAL A 171 4.47 13.66 -16.48
C VAL A 171 4.09 12.21 -16.80
N LYS A 172 4.00 11.87 -18.08
CA LYS A 172 3.78 10.50 -18.56
C LYS A 172 4.99 9.60 -18.21
N GLY A 173 4.92 8.93 -17.07
CA GLY A 173 5.87 7.89 -16.66
C GLY A 173 5.12 6.79 -15.90
N ARG A 174 4.83 5.68 -16.59
CA ARG A 174 4.09 4.53 -16.01
C ARG A 174 4.94 3.78 -15.01
N ASN A 175 4.52 3.75 -13.76
CA ASN A 175 4.84 2.62 -12.90
C ASN A 175 3.88 1.47 -13.27
N ALA A 176 4.41 0.34 -13.75
CA ALA A 176 3.62 -0.84 -14.09
C ALA A 176 2.87 -1.32 -12.84
N SER A 177 1.55 -1.33 -12.88
CA SER A 177 0.73 -1.82 -11.78
C SER A 177 0.66 -3.36 -11.82
N TRP A 178 0.31 -4.00 -10.70
CA TRP A 178 0.02 -5.44 -10.66
C TRP A 178 -1.06 -5.83 -11.69
N ARG A 179 -2.04 -4.96 -11.94
CA ARG A 179 -3.06 -5.13 -12.98
C ARG A 179 -2.45 -5.17 -14.38
N ASP A 180 -1.47 -4.29 -14.67
CA ASP A 180 -0.75 -4.29 -15.95
C ASP A 180 0.09 -5.55 -16.11
N TYR A 181 0.69 -6.05 -15.02
CA TYR A 181 1.42 -7.31 -15.00
C TYR A 181 0.49 -8.51 -15.27
N LYS A 182 -0.67 -8.59 -14.60
CA LYS A 182 -1.69 -9.62 -14.86
C LYS A 182 -2.19 -9.59 -16.30
N ASN A 183 -2.52 -8.40 -16.82
CA ASN A 183 -2.98 -8.23 -18.18
C ASN A 183 -1.91 -8.65 -19.20
N ASN A 184 -0.64 -8.35 -18.94
CA ASN A 184 0.48 -8.78 -19.77
C ASN A 184 0.71 -10.30 -19.74
N ILE A 185 0.48 -10.96 -18.60
CA ILE A 185 0.55 -12.43 -18.49
C ILE A 185 -0.66 -13.05 -19.21
N ALA A 186 -1.87 -12.55 -18.99
CA ALA A 186 -3.08 -13.04 -19.65
C ALA A 186 -2.95 -12.91 -21.18
N ALA A 187 -2.49 -11.76 -21.69
CA ALA A 187 -2.26 -11.55 -23.10
C ALA A 187 -1.18 -12.48 -23.69
N LYS A 188 -0.15 -12.85 -22.91
CA LYS A 188 0.88 -13.82 -23.32
C LYS A 188 0.36 -15.26 -23.34
N ASN A 189 -0.56 -15.59 -22.45
CA ASN A 189 -1.17 -16.93 -22.38
C ASN A 189 -2.23 -17.14 -23.47
N ASP A 190 -2.92 -16.08 -23.90
CA ASP A 190 -3.95 -16.13 -24.96
C ASP A 190 -3.35 -16.31 -26.37
N THR A 191 -2.07 -16.02 -26.56
CA THR A 191 -1.39 -16.21 -27.85
C THR A 191 -1.01 -17.66 -28.14
N GLY A 192 -1.33 -18.63 -27.28
CA GLY A 192 -1.10 -20.07 -27.49
C GLY A 192 0.38 -20.48 -27.69
N LYS A 193 1.32 -19.55 -27.57
CA LYS A 193 2.75 -19.80 -27.76
C LYS A 193 3.45 -19.91 -26.41
N MET A 194 3.57 -21.14 -25.91
CA MET A 194 4.51 -21.43 -24.82
C MET A 194 5.90 -20.90 -25.15
N THR A 195 6.50 -20.17 -24.21
CA THR A 195 7.89 -19.73 -24.36
C THR A 195 8.84 -20.93 -24.36
N LEU A 196 9.99 -20.81 -25.02
CA LEU A 196 10.99 -21.89 -25.11
C LEU A 196 11.35 -22.54 -23.75
N PRO A 197 11.50 -21.78 -22.64
CA PRO A 197 11.72 -22.36 -21.31
C PRO A 197 10.52 -23.17 -20.77
N GLN A 198 9.29 -22.75 -21.05
CA GLN A 198 8.08 -23.45 -20.62
C GLN A 198 7.88 -24.77 -21.37
N LYS A 199 8.19 -24.80 -22.67
CA LYS A 199 8.20 -26.05 -23.45
C LYS A 199 9.20 -27.07 -22.90
N LYS A 200 10.44 -26.63 -22.61
CA LYS A 200 11.48 -27.51 -22.03
C LYS A 200 11.09 -28.04 -20.64
N LEU A 201 10.43 -27.22 -19.81
CA LEU A 201 9.96 -27.64 -18.49
C LEU A 201 8.85 -28.69 -18.60
N MET A 202 7.87 -28.49 -19.49
CA MET A 202 6.79 -29.47 -19.75
C MET A 202 7.32 -30.80 -20.34
N GLU A 203 8.25 -30.72 -21.26
CA GLU A 203 8.90 -31.96 -21.81
C GLU A 203 9.69 -32.69 -20.73
N ALA A 204 10.37 -31.99 -19.82
CA ALA A 204 11.09 -32.59 -18.69
C ALA A 204 10.13 -33.24 -17.67
N LEU A 205 8.97 -32.66 -17.42
CA LEU A 205 7.93 -33.20 -16.53
C LEU A 205 7.25 -34.42 -17.16
N CYS A 206 6.93 -34.41 -18.46
CA CYS A 206 6.38 -35.58 -19.17
C CYS A 206 7.34 -36.75 -19.19
N ARG A 207 8.66 -36.54 -19.33
CA ARG A 207 9.65 -37.63 -19.28
C ARG A 207 9.82 -38.28 -17.91
N LYS A 208 9.44 -37.61 -16.83
CA LYS A 208 9.48 -38.14 -15.45
C LYS A 208 8.23 -38.92 -15.07
N SER A 209 7.11 -38.73 -15.76
CA SER A 209 5.86 -39.46 -15.50
C SER A 209 5.73 -40.79 -16.27
N LEU A 210 6.73 -41.12 -17.11
CA LEU A 210 6.77 -42.36 -17.91
C LEU A 210 7.85 -43.36 -17.44
N LYS A 211 8.36 -43.17 -16.22
CA LYS A 211 9.20 -44.14 -15.49
C LYS A 211 8.55 -44.50 -14.17
#